data_9ea50a6a75b64326df9b9a3c744a6890
#
_entry.id   9ea50a6a75b64326df9b9a3c744a6890
#
_cell.length_a   1.000
_cell.length_b   1.000
_cell.length_c   1.000
_cell.angle_alpha   90.00
_cell.angle_beta   90.00
_cell.angle_gamma   90.00
#
_symmetry.space_group_name_H-M   'P 1'
#
loop_
_entity.id
_entity.type
_entity.pdbx_description
1 polymer ?
#
loop_
_entity_poly.entity_id
_entity_poly.type
_entity_poly.pdbx_seq_one_letter_code
_entity_poly.pdbx_strand_id
1 'polypeptide(L)'
;MKSKKYLVPILFVVISVFLVSCVAANKEPAAAAIKAAENAFNGVKDELVKYIPDQAKGVEDAIKAAKENFDKGNFDAALDTAKPIPEKVMLLATAVAAKKAELTKSWEEISGGMPGMLDSIKDKLAALSATKKLPKNLDKAKLEGANADYEAAAKMWDEAKSTFSGGNMVDAIAKAKTVKEKALEVMKTLGMPVPEAPPAPQAPQAPPAPQAAPKG
;
A
#
# COMPACT_ATOMS: atom_id res chain seq x y z
N MET A 1 24.47 -13.61 73.39
CA MET A 1 23.45 -13.94 72.38
C MET A 1 22.76 -12.67 71.85
N LYS A 2 23.46 -11.75 71.19
CA LYS A 2 22.89 -10.47 70.69
C LYS A 2 23.14 -10.18 69.16
N SER A 3 23.63 -11.13 68.41
CA SER A 3 24.03 -10.88 66.97
C SER A 3 23.04 -11.31 65.89
N LYS A 4 21.93 -11.98 66.23
CA LYS A 4 20.98 -12.51 65.26
C LYS A 4 19.93 -11.48 64.73
N LYS A 5 19.77 -10.31 65.41
CA LYS A 5 18.71 -9.33 65.08
C LYS A 5 19.08 -8.39 63.91
N TYR A 6 20.33 -8.34 63.46
CA TYR A 6 20.78 -7.46 62.39
C TYR A 6 21.07 -8.21 61.08
N LEU A 7 21.08 -9.54 61.13
CA LEU A 7 21.33 -10.33 59.87
C LEU A 7 20.18 -10.32 58.92
N VAL A 8 18.94 -10.26 59.37
CA VAL A 8 17.74 -10.27 58.55
C VAL A 8 17.57 -8.97 57.75
N PRO A 9 17.71 -7.75 58.30
CA PRO A 9 17.60 -6.52 57.52
C PRO A 9 18.75 -6.31 56.52
N ILE A 10 19.96 -6.79 56.84
CA ILE A 10 21.12 -6.70 55.94
C ILE A 10 20.91 -7.62 54.72
N LEU A 11 20.34 -8.81 54.91
CA LEU A 11 20.01 -9.73 53.80
C LEU A 11 18.97 -9.14 52.86
N PHE A 12 17.96 -8.42 53.39
CA PHE A 12 16.94 -7.75 52.56
C PHE A 12 17.50 -6.58 51.76
N VAL A 13 18.44 -5.81 52.27
CA VAL A 13 19.09 -4.70 51.58
C VAL A 13 20.02 -5.20 50.47
N VAL A 14 20.72 -6.32 50.69
CA VAL A 14 21.60 -6.91 49.65
C VAL A 14 20.80 -7.50 48.50
N ILE A 15 19.64 -8.12 48.77
CA ILE A 15 18.75 -8.67 47.70
C ILE A 15 18.14 -7.56 46.88
N SER A 16 17.77 -6.42 47.49
CA SER A 16 17.19 -5.27 46.72
C SER A 16 18.22 -4.58 45.81
N VAL A 17 19.52 -4.58 46.19
CA VAL A 17 20.57 -4.00 45.32
C VAL A 17 20.89 -4.88 44.11
N PHE A 18 20.77 -6.21 44.23
CA PHE A 18 21.00 -7.12 43.10
C PHE A 18 19.88 -7.07 42.03
N LEU A 19 18.63 -6.77 42.42
CA LEU A 19 17.51 -6.67 41.45
C LEU A 19 17.57 -5.39 40.64
N VAL A 20 18.17 -4.32 41.11
CA VAL A 20 18.32 -3.05 40.40
C VAL A 20 19.44 -3.12 39.35
N SER A 21 20.46 -3.96 39.55
CA SER A 21 21.63 -4.05 38.64
C SER A 21 21.31 -4.71 37.29
N CYS A 22 20.35 -5.64 37.22
CA CYS A 22 19.96 -6.29 35.95
C CYS A 22 19.09 -5.39 35.08
N VAL A 23 18.29 -4.51 35.67
CA VAL A 23 17.40 -3.61 34.90
C VAL A 23 18.19 -2.50 34.19
N ALA A 24 19.36 -2.12 34.70
CA ALA A 24 20.19 -1.08 34.07
C ALA A 24 21.02 -1.58 32.87
N ALA A 25 21.28 -2.89 32.79
CA ALA A 25 22.22 -3.45 31.80
C ALA A 25 21.75 -3.26 30.35
N ASN A 26 20.45 -3.28 30.08
CA ASN A 26 19.90 -3.17 28.71
C ASN A 26 19.31 -1.79 28.36
N LYS A 27 19.45 -0.79 29.24
CA LYS A 27 18.94 0.56 29.02
C LYS A 27 19.62 1.23 27.82
N GLU A 28 20.94 1.27 27.77
CA GLU A 28 21.68 1.87 26.64
C GLU A 28 21.50 1.08 25.33
N PRO A 29 21.59 -0.26 25.30
CA PRO A 29 21.25 -1.04 24.11
C PRO A 29 19.84 -0.80 23.60
N ALA A 30 18.83 -0.73 24.48
CA ALA A 30 17.45 -0.46 24.09
C ALA A 30 17.28 0.94 23.50
N ALA A 31 17.88 1.96 24.14
CA ALA A 31 17.86 3.31 23.60
C ALA A 31 18.51 3.41 22.22
N ALA A 32 19.66 2.75 22.04
CA ALA A 32 20.35 2.70 20.75
C ALA A 32 19.52 1.97 19.67
N ALA A 33 18.88 0.86 20.03
CA ALA A 33 18.03 0.10 19.12
C ALA A 33 16.78 0.92 18.70
N ILE A 34 16.12 1.62 19.61
CA ILE A 34 14.99 2.51 19.32
C ILE A 34 15.45 3.61 18.36
N LYS A 35 16.57 4.26 18.64
CA LYS A 35 17.12 5.31 17.76
C LYS A 35 17.46 4.78 16.36
N ALA A 36 18.03 3.58 16.28
CA ALA A 36 18.32 2.93 14.99
C ALA A 36 17.03 2.62 14.22
N ALA A 37 15.99 2.13 14.91
CA ALA A 37 14.67 1.86 14.34
C ALA A 37 14.01 3.15 13.80
N GLU A 38 14.04 4.23 14.57
CA GLU A 38 13.52 5.53 14.14
C GLU A 38 14.26 6.08 12.93
N ASN A 39 15.59 6.04 12.94
CA ASN A 39 16.40 6.52 11.84
C ASN A 39 16.14 5.71 10.56
N ALA A 40 16.08 4.39 10.66
CA ALA A 40 15.79 3.52 9.54
C ALA A 40 14.39 3.83 8.95
N PHE A 41 13.37 3.94 9.81
CA PHE A 41 12.01 4.23 9.38
C PHE A 41 11.87 5.62 8.77
N ASN A 42 12.40 6.65 9.42
CA ASN A 42 12.29 8.03 8.95
C ASN A 42 12.96 8.24 7.58
N GLY A 43 14.03 7.49 7.30
CA GLY A 43 14.73 7.56 6.00
C GLY A 43 13.88 7.11 4.80
N VAL A 44 12.82 6.34 5.03
CA VAL A 44 11.96 5.76 3.97
C VAL A 44 10.46 5.95 4.22
N LYS A 45 10.09 6.64 5.31
CA LYS A 45 8.70 6.78 5.78
C LYS A 45 7.75 7.23 4.67
N ASP A 46 8.10 8.26 3.94
CA ASP A 46 7.23 8.86 2.92
C ASP A 46 6.91 7.85 1.80
N GLU A 47 7.91 7.07 1.40
CA GLU A 47 7.70 6.03 0.39
C GLU A 47 6.87 4.86 0.94
N LEU A 48 7.15 4.42 2.16
CA LEU A 48 6.37 3.36 2.80
C LEU A 48 4.90 3.76 2.95
N VAL A 49 4.62 4.96 3.46
CA VAL A 49 3.25 5.49 3.61
C VAL A 49 2.54 5.60 2.27
N LYS A 50 3.26 6.01 1.22
CA LYS A 50 2.70 6.19 -0.11
C LYS A 50 2.34 4.87 -0.81
N TYR A 51 3.18 3.84 -0.69
CA TYR A 51 3.05 2.62 -1.48
C TYR A 51 2.53 1.42 -0.70
N ILE A 52 2.80 1.36 0.62
CA ILE A 52 2.44 0.25 1.51
C ILE A 52 2.02 0.76 2.89
N PRO A 53 0.97 1.61 2.99
CA PRO A 53 0.60 2.34 4.21
C PRO A 53 0.35 1.45 5.43
N ASP A 54 -0.29 0.28 5.25
CA ASP A 54 -0.57 -0.64 6.36
C ASP A 54 0.72 -1.18 6.99
N GLN A 55 1.72 -1.48 6.17
CA GLN A 55 3.01 -1.96 6.63
C GLN A 55 3.83 -0.83 7.26
N ALA A 56 3.75 0.39 6.73
CA ALA A 56 4.34 1.58 7.34
C ALA A 56 3.78 1.82 8.75
N LYS A 57 2.45 1.75 8.88
CA LYS A 57 1.77 1.87 10.17
C LYS A 57 2.23 0.78 11.15
N GLY A 58 2.38 -0.46 10.72
CA GLY A 58 2.87 -1.56 11.56
C GLY A 58 4.29 -1.32 12.11
N VAL A 59 5.16 -0.64 11.35
CA VAL A 59 6.48 -0.22 11.83
C VAL A 59 6.36 0.92 12.84
N GLU A 60 5.55 1.91 12.56
CA GLU A 60 5.32 3.06 13.45
C GLU A 60 4.75 2.60 14.81
N ASP A 61 3.78 1.70 14.80
CA ASP A 61 3.20 1.10 16.01
C ASP A 61 4.24 0.29 16.81
N ALA A 62 5.14 -0.45 16.12
CA ALA A 62 6.22 -1.18 16.77
C ALA A 62 7.26 -0.24 17.42
N ILE A 63 7.64 0.85 16.76
CA ILE A 63 8.53 1.87 17.34
C ILE A 63 7.88 2.49 18.59
N LYS A 64 6.59 2.82 18.51
CA LYS A 64 5.83 3.35 19.64
C LYS A 64 5.81 2.38 20.81
N ALA A 65 5.52 1.10 20.55
CA ALA A 65 5.52 0.07 21.60
C ALA A 65 6.90 -0.10 22.26
N ALA A 66 7.99 -0.04 21.48
CA ALA A 66 9.34 -0.08 22.01
C ALA A 66 9.62 1.11 22.94
N LYS A 67 9.21 2.31 22.57
CA LYS A 67 9.34 3.51 23.41
C LYS A 67 8.53 3.41 24.70
N GLU A 68 7.28 2.96 24.61
CA GLU A 68 6.43 2.77 25.78
C GLU A 68 7.01 1.76 26.77
N ASN A 69 7.61 0.67 26.27
CA ASN A 69 8.33 -0.28 27.12
C ASN A 69 9.56 0.34 27.76
N PHE A 70 10.32 1.13 27.00
CA PHE A 70 11.49 1.83 27.52
C PHE A 70 11.13 2.80 28.64
N ASP A 71 10.07 3.60 28.46
CA ASP A 71 9.60 4.59 29.43
C ASP A 71 9.08 3.93 30.71
N LYS A 72 8.53 2.70 30.61
CA LYS A 72 8.12 1.87 31.75
C LYS A 72 9.30 1.17 32.44
N GLY A 73 10.53 1.31 31.94
CA GLY A 73 11.72 0.62 32.47
C GLY A 73 11.85 -0.84 31.99
N ASN A 74 11.02 -1.29 31.09
CA ASN A 74 11.05 -2.64 30.52
C ASN A 74 12.06 -2.70 29.33
N PHE A 75 13.36 -2.53 29.66
CA PHE A 75 14.41 -2.35 28.66
C PHE A 75 14.61 -3.58 27.76
N ASP A 76 14.46 -4.79 28.30
CA ASP A 76 14.55 -6.03 27.51
C ASP A 76 13.44 -6.08 26.45
N ALA A 77 12.19 -5.84 26.83
CA ALA A 77 11.07 -5.81 25.91
C ALA A 77 11.19 -4.68 24.86
N ALA A 78 11.73 -3.53 25.28
CA ALA A 78 12.00 -2.41 24.37
C ALA A 78 13.07 -2.78 23.34
N LEU A 79 14.16 -3.42 23.76
CA LEU A 79 15.24 -3.89 22.91
C LEU A 79 14.74 -4.95 21.91
N ASP A 80 14.03 -5.97 22.41
CA ASP A 80 13.50 -7.06 21.57
C ASP A 80 12.52 -6.55 20.52
N THR A 81 11.72 -5.54 20.86
CA THR A 81 10.78 -4.91 19.93
C THR A 81 11.50 -4.04 18.91
N ALA A 82 12.50 -3.24 19.31
CA ALA A 82 13.17 -2.28 18.43
C ALA A 82 14.23 -2.92 17.52
N LYS A 83 14.96 -3.90 18.02
CA LYS A 83 16.11 -4.52 17.34
C LYS A 83 15.82 -5.05 15.92
N PRO A 84 14.70 -5.72 15.64
CA PRO A 84 14.40 -6.25 14.30
C PRO A 84 13.87 -5.19 13.33
N ILE A 85 13.53 -3.98 13.79
CA ILE A 85 12.87 -2.96 12.95
C ILE A 85 13.75 -2.50 11.77
N PRO A 86 15.04 -2.19 11.92
CA PRO A 86 15.86 -1.76 10.78
C PRO A 86 15.90 -2.79 9.63
N GLU A 87 16.03 -4.06 9.95
CA GLU A 87 15.99 -5.15 8.95
C GLU A 87 14.61 -5.23 8.29
N LYS A 88 13.54 -5.16 9.08
CA LYS A 88 12.17 -5.13 8.55
C LYS A 88 11.96 -3.95 7.62
N VAL A 89 12.44 -2.76 7.95
CA VAL A 89 12.35 -1.57 7.10
C VAL A 89 13.10 -1.76 5.79
N MET A 90 14.26 -2.39 5.79
CA MET A 90 15.01 -2.72 4.58
C MET A 90 14.24 -3.68 3.66
N LEU A 91 13.59 -4.69 4.22
CA LEU A 91 12.70 -5.59 3.45
C LEU A 91 11.50 -4.83 2.88
N LEU A 92 10.91 -3.91 3.64
CA LEU A 92 9.81 -3.07 3.17
C LEU A 92 10.24 -2.11 2.05
N ALA A 93 11.44 -1.58 2.07
CA ALA A 93 11.98 -0.79 0.97
C ALA A 93 12.06 -1.60 -0.33
N THR A 94 12.41 -2.88 -0.25
CA THR A 94 12.37 -3.81 -1.39
C THR A 94 10.93 -4.04 -1.87
N ALA A 95 9.98 -4.20 -0.96
CA ALA A 95 8.56 -4.33 -1.30
C ALA A 95 8.00 -3.07 -1.98
N VAL A 96 8.44 -1.88 -1.57
CA VAL A 96 8.12 -0.61 -2.27
C VAL A 96 8.62 -0.62 -3.70
N ALA A 97 9.86 -1.06 -3.94
CA ALA A 97 10.41 -1.15 -5.30
C ALA A 97 9.60 -2.11 -6.19
N ALA A 98 9.21 -3.27 -5.66
CA ALA A 98 8.34 -4.22 -6.35
C ALA A 98 6.95 -3.61 -6.63
N LYS A 99 6.38 -2.87 -5.66
CA LYS A 99 5.08 -2.19 -5.84
C LYS A 99 5.14 -1.09 -6.90
N LYS A 100 6.23 -0.32 -6.95
CA LYS A 100 6.46 0.68 -8.00
C LYS A 100 6.52 0.03 -9.39
N ALA A 101 7.23 -1.10 -9.52
CA ALA A 101 7.30 -1.84 -10.78
C ALA A 101 5.93 -2.38 -11.23
N GLU A 102 5.15 -2.95 -10.31
CA GLU A 102 3.76 -3.38 -10.56
C GLU A 102 2.89 -2.22 -11.05
N LEU A 103 2.97 -1.07 -10.37
CA LEU A 103 2.20 0.12 -10.73
C LEU A 103 2.63 0.67 -12.11
N THR A 104 3.92 0.68 -12.41
CA THR A 104 4.43 1.10 -13.74
C THR A 104 3.85 0.21 -14.84
N LYS A 105 3.89 -1.10 -14.67
CA LYS A 105 3.30 -2.05 -15.61
C LYS A 105 1.80 -1.81 -15.78
N SER A 106 1.07 -1.64 -14.67
CA SER A 106 -0.37 -1.34 -14.72
C SER A 106 -0.68 -0.03 -15.46
N TRP A 107 0.17 0.97 -15.30
CA TRP A 107 0.06 2.22 -16.03
C TRP A 107 0.28 2.02 -17.54
N GLU A 108 1.32 1.29 -17.93
CA GLU A 108 1.61 0.99 -19.34
C GLU A 108 0.46 0.26 -20.01
N GLU A 109 -0.12 -0.74 -19.33
CA GLU A 109 -1.28 -1.49 -19.84
C GLU A 109 -2.51 -0.60 -20.07
N ILE A 110 -2.78 0.35 -19.15
CA ILE A 110 -3.92 1.25 -19.30
C ILE A 110 -3.61 2.34 -20.32
N SER A 111 -2.44 2.96 -20.22
CA SER A 111 -2.07 4.12 -21.05
C SER A 111 -1.87 3.76 -22.52
N GLY A 112 -1.45 2.54 -22.81
CA GLY A 112 -1.26 2.08 -24.19
C GLY A 112 -2.56 2.06 -25.01
N GLY A 113 -3.70 1.76 -24.39
CA GLY A 113 -4.98 1.69 -25.08
C GLY A 113 -5.88 2.93 -24.93
N MET A 114 -5.63 3.76 -23.93
CA MET A 114 -6.54 4.86 -23.56
C MET A 114 -6.66 5.95 -24.64
N PRO A 115 -5.57 6.45 -25.25
CA PRO A 115 -5.69 7.45 -26.32
C PRO A 115 -6.56 6.99 -27.47
N GLY A 116 -6.30 5.79 -27.99
CA GLY A 116 -7.09 5.25 -29.11
C GLY A 116 -8.58 5.03 -28.76
N MET A 117 -8.87 4.69 -27.50
CA MET A 117 -10.24 4.57 -27.01
C MET A 117 -10.95 5.93 -26.99
N LEU A 118 -10.30 6.96 -26.44
CA LEU A 118 -10.84 8.32 -26.36
C LEU A 118 -11.01 8.92 -27.78
N ASP A 119 -10.05 8.73 -28.67
CA ASP A 119 -10.14 9.19 -30.06
C ASP A 119 -11.32 8.53 -30.81
N SER A 120 -11.48 7.23 -30.64
CA SER A 120 -12.61 6.49 -31.24
C SER A 120 -13.97 6.99 -30.74
N ILE A 121 -14.08 7.31 -29.44
CA ILE A 121 -15.30 7.91 -28.86
C ILE A 121 -15.54 9.29 -29.46
N LYS A 122 -14.52 10.12 -29.55
CA LYS A 122 -14.58 11.48 -30.11
C LYS A 122 -15.09 11.45 -31.53
N ASP A 123 -14.53 10.61 -32.38
CA ASP A 123 -14.91 10.47 -33.76
C ASP A 123 -16.37 10.00 -33.92
N LYS A 124 -16.78 9.06 -33.07
CA LYS A 124 -18.17 8.58 -33.05
C LYS A 124 -19.15 9.66 -32.61
N LEU A 125 -18.82 10.44 -31.57
CA LEU A 125 -19.64 11.59 -31.14
C LEU A 125 -19.76 12.63 -32.24
N ALA A 126 -18.67 12.98 -32.90
CA ALA A 126 -18.68 13.92 -34.04
C ALA A 126 -19.56 13.42 -35.19
N ALA A 127 -19.43 12.15 -35.58
CA ALA A 127 -20.25 11.54 -36.64
C ALA A 127 -21.74 11.55 -36.28
N LEU A 128 -22.09 11.22 -35.02
CA LEU A 128 -23.48 11.21 -34.57
C LEU A 128 -24.08 12.62 -34.49
N SER A 129 -23.29 13.61 -34.04
CA SER A 129 -23.71 15.02 -33.97
C SER A 129 -23.97 15.62 -35.37
N ALA A 130 -23.25 15.17 -36.41
CA ALA A 130 -23.47 15.58 -37.81
C ALA A 130 -24.66 14.89 -38.48
N THR A 131 -25.20 13.83 -37.86
CA THR A 131 -26.27 13.02 -38.49
C THR A 131 -27.64 13.60 -38.19
N LYS A 132 -28.46 13.77 -39.26
CA LYS A 132 -29.85 14.26 -39.14
C LYS A 132 -30.80 13.28 -38.41
N LYS A 133 -30.46 12.01 -38.38
CA LYS A 133 -31.29 10.96 -37.78
C LYS A 133 -30.41 10.03 -36.93
N LEU A 134 -30.63 10.08 -35.65
CA LEU A 134 -29.91 9.20 -34.69
C LEU A 134 -30.41 7.75 -34.74
N PRO A 135 -29.56 6.76 -34.35
CA PRO A 135 -29.98 5.39 -34.17
C PRO A 135 -31.15 5.26 -33.19
N LYS A 136 -31.98 4.21 -33.35
CA LYS A 136 -33.22 4.03 -32.55
C LYS A 136 -33.01 4.02 -31.05
N ASN A 137 -31.83 3.63 -30.59
CA ASN A 137 -31.50 3.49 -29.16
C ASN A 137 -30.82 4.73 -28.55
N LEU A 138 -30.60 5.78 -29.39
CA LEU A 138 -29.88 6.99 -28.99
C LEU A 138 -30.75 8.21 -29.32
N ASP A 139 -31.20 8.90 -28.29
CA ASP A 139 -31.86 10.20 -28.39
C ASP A 139 -30.87 11.35 -28.18
N LYS A 140 -31.35 12.57 -28.41
CA LYS A 140 -30.50 13.77 -28.28
C LYS A 140 -29.97 13.96 -26.87
N ALA A 141 -30.76 13.68 -25.82
CA ALA A 141 -30.36 13.85 -24.42
C ALA A 141 -29.24 12.84 -24.06
N LYS A 142 -29.36 11.60 -24.52
CA LYS A 142 -28.30 10.59 -24.34
C LYS A 142 -27.02 10.94 -25.07
N LEU A 143 -27.12 11.52 -26.28
CA LEU A 143 -25.94 11.96 -27.03
C LEU A 143 -25.24 13.13 -26.31
N GLU A 144 -25.99 14.10 -25.82
CA GLU A 144 -25.45 15.22 -25.03
C GLU A 144 -24.81 14.73 -23.72
N GLY A 145 -25.45 13.79 -23.00
CA GLY A 145 -24.90 13.15 -21.82
C GLY A 145 -23.59 12.40 -22.12
N ALA A 146 -23.57 11.61 -23.20
CA ALA A 146 -22.37 10.90 -23.63
C ALA A 146 -21.20 11.84 -23.99
N ASN A 147 -21.53 13.00 -24.59
CA ASN A 147 -20.51 14.03 -24.88
C ASN A 147 -19.93 14.63 -23.59
N ALA A 148 -20.79 14.96 -22.62
CA ALA A 148 -20.35 15.49 -21.32
C ALA A 148 -19.48 14.48 -20.55
N ASP A 149 -19.87 13.20 -20.56
CA ASP A 149 -19.11 12.11 -19.94
C ASP A 149 -17.76 11.89 -20.63
N TYR A 150 -17.70 11.99 -21.94
CA TYR A 150 -16.46 11.95 -22.71
C TYR A 150 -15.53 13.11 -22.35
N GLU A 151 -16.04 14.35 -22.32
CA GLU A 151 -15.24 15.52 -21.93
C GLU A 151 -14.67 15.39 -20.52
N ALA A 152 -15.50 14.91 -19.58
CA ALA A 152 -15.05 14.63 -18.21
C ALA A 152 -13.97 13.53 -18.16
N ALA A 153 -14.14 12.46 -18.95
CA ALA A 153 -13.15 11.38 -19.04
C ALA A 153 -11.83 11.86 -19.65
N ALA A 154 -11.88 12.66 -20.73
CA ALA A 154 -10.70 13.23 -21.38
C ALA A 154 -9.90 14.14 -20.43
N LYS A 155 -10.59 15.02 -19.72
CA LYS A 155 -9.97 15.89 -18.69
C LYS A 155 -9.32 15.07 -17.57
N MET A 156 -10.04 14.08 -17.05
CA MET A 156 -9.51 13.20 -15.99
C MET A 156 -8.31 12.38 -16.48
N TRP A 157 -8.26 12.04 -17.78
CA TRP A 157 -7.11 11.38 -18.38
C TRP A 157 -5.87 12.28 -18.39
N ASP A 158 -6.02 13.56 -18.73
CA ASP A 158 -4.93 14.54 -18.66
C ASP A 158 -4.43 14.73 -17.23
N GLU A 159 -5.35 14.76 -16.27
CA GLU A 159 -5.00 14.79 -14.85
C GLU A 159 -4.26 13.51 -14.41
N ALA A 160 -4.69 12.33 -14.88
CA ALA A 160 -4.01 11.06 -14.58
C ALA A 160 -2.57 11.05 -15.10
N LYS A 161 -2.36 11.50 -16.35
CA LYS A 161 -1.01 11.65 -16.94
C LYS A 161 -0.13 12.60 -16.15
N SER A 162 -0.64 13.76 -15.78
CA SER A 162 0.07 14.73 -14.95
C SER A 162 0.40 14.18 -13.55
N THR A 163 -0.54 13.47 -12.94
CA THR A 163 -0.36 12.83 -11.63
C THR A 163 0.72 11.75 -11.69
N PHE A 164 0.76 10.94 -12.76
CA PHE A 164 1.78 9.93 -12.99
C PHE A 164 3.17 10.56 -13.18
N SER A 165 3.27 11.58 -14.02
CA SER A 165 4.51 12.32 -14.27
C SER A 165 5.03 13.02 -12.99
N GLY A 166 4.12 13.45 -12.12
CA GLY A 166 4.43 13.97 -10.77
C GLY A 166 4.85 12.90 -9.77
N GLY A 167 4.96 11.63 -10.19
CA GLY A 167 5.42 10.52 -9.35
C GLY A 167 4.36 9.96 -8.39
N ASN A 168 3.10 10.40 -8.45
CA ASN A 168 2.01 9.80 -7.67
C ASN A 168 1.32 8.68 -8.46
N MET A 169 2.02 7.54 -8.60
CA MET A 169 1.57 6.40 -9.41
C MET A 169 0.26 5.79 -8.91
N VAL A 170 0.05 5.73 -7.59
CA VAL A 170 -1.15 5.13 -6.98
C VAL A 170 -2.40 5.88 -7.43
N ASP A 171 -2.41 7.20 -7.24
CA ASP A 171 -3.54 8.04 -7.61
C ASP A 171 -3.72 8.13 -9.13
N ALA A 172 -2.60 8.18 -9.88
CA ALA A 172 -2.66 8.19 -11.34
C ALA A 172 -3.36 6.96 -11.90
N ILE A 173 -3.03 5.77 -11.39
CA ILE A 173 -3.66 4.51 -11.82
C ILE A 173 -5.12 4.44 -11.38
N ALA A 174 -5.45 4.92 -10.18
CA ALA A 174 -6.84 4.99 -9.73
C ALA A 174 -7.67 5.87 -10.68
N LYS A 175 -7.18 7.07 -11.01
CA LYS A 175 -7.81 7.96 -12.00
C LYS A 175 -7.91 7.29 -13.38
N ALA A 176 -6.84 6.68 -13.87
CA ALA A 176 -6.82 6.03 -15.17
C ALA A 176 -7.84 4.87 -15.27
N LYS A 177 -8.02 4.09 -14.21
CA LYS A 177 -9.06 3.05 -14.12
C LYS A 177 -10.46 3.66 -14.21
N THR A 178 -10.73 4.73 -13.46
CA THR A 178 -12.01 5.46 -13.52
C THR A 178 -12.27 6.03 -14.92
N VAL A 179 -11.24 6.57 -15.59
CA VAL A 179 -11.35 7.02 -16.99
C VAL A 179 -11.73 5.86 -17.90
N LYS A 180 -11.08 4.71 -17.76
CA LYS A 180 -11.38 3.51 -18.54
C LYS A 180 -12.83 3.07 -18.36
N GLU A 181 -13.31 3.03 -17.13
CA GLU A 181 -14.71 2.67 -16.83
C GLU A 181 -15.69 3.64 -17.49
N LYS A 182 -15.47 4.95 -17.32
CA LYS A 182 -16.30 5.99 -18.00
C LYS A 182 -16.25 5.89 -19.52
N ALA A 183 -15.08 5.71 -20.11
CA ALA A 183 -14.95 5.55 -21.54
C ALA A 183 -15.71 4.32 -22.06
N LEU A 184 -15.65 3.19 -21.36
CA LEU A 184 -16.41 1.99 -21.69
C LEU A 184 -17.93 2.22 -21.59
N GLU A 185 -18.39 2.97 -20.61
CA GLU A 185 -19.81 3.34 -20.46
C GLU A 185 -20.27 4.23 -21.60
N VAL A 186 -19.48 5.24 -21.99
CA VAL A 186 -19.75 6.09 -23.15
C VAL A 186 -19.80 5.25 -24.44
N MET A 187 -18.84 4.36 -24.66
CA MET A 187 -18.83 3.44 -25.81
C MET A 187 -20.12 2.62 -25.89
N LYS A 188 -20.55 2.06 -24.75
CA LYS A 188 -21.78 1.29 -24.64
C LYS A 188 -23.02 2.14 -24.99
N THR A 189 -23.09 3.37 -24.47
CA THR A 189 -24.18 4.33 -24.77
C THR A 189 -24.24 4.66 -26.26
N LEU A 190 -23.08 4.80 -26.90
CA LEU A 190 -22.96 5.11 -28.33
C LEU A 190 -23.12 3.88 -29.26
N GLY A 191 -23.35 2.68 -28.68
CA GLY A 191 -23.45 1.43 -29.43
C GLY A 191 -22.14 1.01 -30.11
N MET A 192 -21.00 1.38 -29.56
CA MET A 192 -19.68 0.98 -30.05
C MET A 192 -19.30 -0.42 -29.47
N PRO A 193 -18.46 -1.17 -30.20
CA PRO A 193 -17.91 -2.41 -29.66
C PRO A 193 -17.04 -2.09 -28.42
N VAL A 194 -17.34 -2.76 -27.31
CA VAL A 194 -16.56 -2.63 -26.08
C VAL A 194 -15.47 -3.69 -26.11
N PRO A 195 -14.18 -3.32 -25.91
CA PRO A 195 -13.11 -4.30 -25.77
C PRO A 195 -13.46 -5.30 -24.64
N GLU A 196 -13.40 -6.58 -24.96
CA GLU A 196 -13.63 -7.62 -23.97
C GLU A 196 -12.57 -7.52 -22.87
N ALA A 197 -12.99 -7.50 -21.61
CA ALA A 197 -12.04 -7.45 -20.50
C ALA A 197 -11.10 -8.66 -20.60
N PRO A 198 -9.78 -8.50 -20.37
CA PRO A 198 -8.89 -9.64 -20.25
C PRO A 198 -9.46 -10.62 -19.25
N PRO A 199 -9.40 -11.94 -19.49
CA PRO A 199 -9.88 -12.92 -18.52
C PRO A 199 -9.23 -12.62 -17.16
N ALA A 200 -10.05 -12.59 -16.11
CA ALA A 200 -9.57 -12.36 -14.75
C ALA A 200 -8.38 -13.30 -14.48
N PRO A 201 -7.33 -12.82 -13.79
CA PRO A 201 -6.21 -13.67 -13.40
C PRO A 201 -6.79 -14.92 -12.72
N GLN A 202 -6.53 -16.08 -13.30
CA GLN A 202 -6.95 -17.33 -12.67
C GLN A 202 -6.27 -17.40 -11.30
N ALA A 203 -7.07 -17.55 -10.25
CA ALA A 203 -6.54 -17.77 -8.91
C ALA A 203 -5.50 -18.90 -8.98
N PRO A 204 -4.36 -18.79 -8.26
CA PRO A 204 -3.37 -19.84 -8.24
C PRO A 204 -4.05 -21.18 -7.96
N GLN A 205 -3.97 -22.12 -8.89
CA GLN A 205 -4.49 -23.45 -8.67
C GLN A 205 -3.79 -24.03 -7.45
N ALA A 206 -4.58 -24.46 -6.47
CA ALA A 206 -4.04 -25.13 -5.29
C ALA A 206 -3.16 -26.31 -5.75
N PRO A 207 -2.00 -26.54 -5.09
CA PRO A 207 -1.16 -27.70 -5.42
C PRO A 207 -1.99 -28.98 -5.36
N PRO A 208 -1.80 -29.91 -6.28
CA PRO A 208 -2.49 -31.20 -6.24
C PRO A 208 -2.22 -31.88 -4.91
N ALA A 209 -3.28 -32.38 -4.28
CA ALA A 209 -3.20 -33.10 -3.03
C ALA A 209 -2.20 -34.28 -3.15
N PRO A 210 -1.40 -34.57 -2.10
CA PRO A 210 -0.48 -35.70 -2.12
C PRO A 210 -1.24 -37.00 -2.40
N GLN A 211 -0.86 -37.68 -3.47
CA GLN A 211 -1.40 -39.01 -3.77
C GLN A 211 -1.02 -39.96 -2.63
N ALA A 212 -2.02 -40.61 -2.03
CA ALA A 212 -1.81 -41.62 -1.01
C ALA A 212 -0.94 -42.75 -1.57
N ALA A 213 0.15 -43.05 -0.87
CA ALA A 213 1.03 -44.18 -1.21
C ALA A 213 0.23 -45.49 -1.19
N PRO A 214 0.48 -46.44 -2.14
CA PRO A 214 -0.17 -47.72 -2.14
C PRO A 214 0.24 -48.51 -0.90
N LYS A 215 -0.76 -49.02 -0.17
CA LYS A 215 -0.51 -49.97 0.91
C LYS A 215 -0.07 -51.31 0.28
N GLY A 216 1.18 -51.65 0.52
CA GLY A 216 1.69 -53.00 0.32
C GLY A 216 1.60 -53.83 1.57
#